data_a64f02c648730ade50a8888253c72ced
#
_entry.id   a64f02c648730ade50a8888253c72ced
#
_cell.length_a   1.000
_cell.length_b   1.000
_cell.length_c   1.000
_cell.angle_alpha   90.00
_cell.angle_beta   90.00
_cell.angle_gamma   90.00
#
_symmetry.space_group_name_H-M   'P 1'
#
loop_
_entity.id
_entity.type
_entity.pdbx_description
1 polymer ?
#
loop_
_entity_poly.entity_id
_entity_poly.type
_entity_poly.pdbx_seq_one_letter_code
_entity_poly.pdbx_strand_id
1 'polypeptide(L)'
;MKDQQELILDYKNHTTYIKINRPPNNYFDADLICQIADILEKMDQDDNCRSIILHSEGKHFCAGADFTKSNFKNESEAYSALYDQAVRMFRTKKPIIAVVQGAAVGGGLGVALAADFRIACMESRFSANFAKLGFHQGFGTTITLPRVVGPQMAKKMLLTGVRLKGNEAFKIGLADFLVDRSDLMNKAEELAEDLNSSGPLGLQACLLYTSDAADDLL
;
A
#
# COMPACT_ATOMS: atom_id res chain seq x y z
N MET A 1 -10.02 -11.87 26.49
CA MET A 1 -9.01 -11.08 25.73
C MET A 1 -9.80 -9.94 25.11
N LYS A 2 -9.40 -8.67 25.29
CA LYS A 2 -10.07 -7.54 24.63
C LYS A 2 -9.83 -7.70 23.14
N ASP A 3 -10.89 -7.70 22.32
CA ASP A 3 -10.79 -7.63 20.88
C ASP A 3 -9.98 -6.37 20.53
N GLN A 4 -8.74 -6.57 20.16
CA GLN A 4 -7.87 -5.48 19.71
C GLN A 4 -8.33 -5.09 18.33
N GLN A 5 -8.80 -3.87 18.15
CA GLN A 5 -9.24 -3.38 16.84
C GLN A 5 -8.09 -3.47 15.84
N GLU A 6 -8.27 -4.21 14.76
CA GLU A 6 -7.23 -4.52 13.77
C GLU A 6 -6.93 -3.37 12.82
N LEU A 7 -7.90 -2.46 12.63
CA LEU A 7 -7.76 -1.17 11.96
C LEU A 7 -8.18 -0.06 12.89
N ILE A 8 -7.36 0.99 12.98
CA ILE A 8 -7.66 2.18 13.75
C ILE A 8 -7.76 3.35 12.77
N LEU A 9 -8.86 4.09 12.87
CA LEU A 9 -9.12 5.27 12.04
C LEU A 9 -8.99 6.53 12.88
N ASP A 10 -8.36 7.54 12.30
CA ASP A 10 -8.31 8.90 12.84
C ASP A 10 -8.51 9.91 11.70
N TYR A 11 -8.95 11.12 12.04
CA TYR A 11 -9.29 12.18 11.08
C TYR A 11 -8.71 13.50 11.57
N LYS A 12 -7.91 14.15 10.71
CA LYS A 12 -7.31 15.45 11.04
C LYS A 12 -7.09 16.24 9.75
N ASN A 13 -7.52 17.49 9.71
CA ASN A 13 -7.19 18.44 8.63
C ASN A 13 -7.46 17.90 7.21
N HIS A 14 -8.65 17.34 6.95
CA HIS A 14 -9.03 16.72 5.67
C HIS A 14 -8.25 15.45 5.31
N THR A 15 -7.48 14.89 6.24
CA THR A 15 -6.73 13.66 6.05
C THR A 15 -7.34 12.54 6.90
N THR A 16 -7.57 11.38 6.29
CA THR A 16 -7.94 10.16 6.98
C THR A 16 -6.68 9.34 7.24
N TYR A 17 -6.48 8.93 8.49
CA TYR A 17 -5.39 8.04 8.89
C TYR A 17 -5.96 6.64 9.05
N ILE A 18 -5.40 5.69 8.30
CA ILE A 18 -5.73 4.27 8.39
C ILE A 18 -4.53 3.55 8.96
N LYS A 19 -4.63 3.08 10.22
CA LYS A 19 -3.56 2.36 10.88
C LYS A 19 -3.86 0.87 10.94
N ILE A 20 -3.03 0.05 10.28
CA ILE A 20 -3.03 -1.40 10.43
C ILE A 20 -2.44 -1.74 11.81
N ASN A 21 -3.21 -2.48 12.63
CA ASN A 21 -2.87 -2.77 14.02
C ASN A 21 -2.85 -4.27 14.30
N ARG A 22 -1.99 -4.99 13.57
CA ARG A 22 -1.70 -6.44 13.73
C ARG A 22 -0.20 -6.69 13.98
N PRO A 23 0.44 -6.00 14.99
CA PRO A 23 1.86 -6.17 15.24
C PRO A 23 2.19 -7.62 15.65
N PRO A 24 3.44 -8.09 15.47
CA PRO A 24 4.61 -7.31 15.00
C PRO A 24 4.73 -7.22 13.48
N ASN A 25 4.07 -8.10 12.71
CA ASN A 25 4.31 -8.28 11.29
C ASN A 25 3.25 -7.62 10.40
N ASN A 26 2.09 -7.26 10.95
CA ASN A 26 0.97 -6.69 10.23
C ASN A 26 0.58 -7.52 8.99
N TYR A 27 0.54 -8.85 9.15
CA TYR A 27 0.05 -9.74 8.11
C TYR A 27 -1.42 -9.43 7.82
N PHE A 28 -1.78 -9.48 6.55
CA PHE A 28 -3.17 -9.33 6.12
C PHE A 28 -3.78 -10.66 5.66
N ASP A 29 -5.09 -10.71 5.73
CA ASP A 29 -5.98 -11.70 5.14
C ASP A 29 -7.03 -10.98 4.27
N ALA A 30 -7.94 -11.73 3.66
CA ALA A 30 -8.99 -11.15 2.82
C ALA A 30 -9.89 -10.19 3.60
N ASP A 31 -10.16 -10.47 4.87
CA ASP A 31 -11.04 -9.65 5.72
C ASP A 31 -10.40 -8.28 6.01
N LEU A 32 -9.11 -8.22 6.32
CA LEU A 32 -8.42 -6.96 6.56
C LEU A 32 -8.38 -6.11 5.28
N ILE A 33 -8.08 -6.72 4.13
CA ILE A 33 -8.05 -5.99 2.85
C ILE A 33 -9.47 -5.52 2.47
N CYS A 34 -10.50 -6.33 2.72
CA CYS A 34 -11.90 -5.92 2.54
C CYS A 34 -12.22 -4.68 3.39
N GLN A 35 -11.90 -4.71 4.69
CA GLN A 35 -12.13 -3.57 5.58
C GLN A 35 -11.39 -2.31 5.12
N ILE A 36 -10.13 -2.43 4.66
CA ILE A 36 -9.39 -1.28 4.11
C ILE A 36 -10.10 -0.75 2.86
N ALA A 37 -10.50 -1.63 1.93
CA ALA A 37 -11.20 -1.25 0.70
C ALA A 37 -12.55 -0.56 1.01
N ASP A 38 -13.32 -1.07 1.96
CA ASP A 38 -14.59 -0.46 2.42
C ASP A 38 -14.37 0.95 2.98
N ILE A 39 -13.28 1.14 3.74
CA ILE A 39 -12.92 2.47 4.25
C ILE A 39 -12.54 3.40 3.11
N LEU A 40 -11.72 2.96 2.15
CA LEU A 40 -11.32 3.76 0.99
C LEU A 40 -12.54 4.19 0.17
N GLU A 41 -13.45 3.27 -0.14
CA GLU A 41 -14.70 3.56 -0.86
C GLU A 41 -15.60 4.55 -0.09
N LYS A 42 -15.66 4.43 1.24
CA LYS A 42 -16.38 5.39 2.09
C LYS A 42 -15.72 6.77 2.04
N MET A 43 -14.38 6.85 2.07
CA MET A 43 -13.66 8.12 1.97
C MET A 43 -13.79 8.75 0.59
N ASP A 44 -13.96 7.97 -0.46
CA ASP A 44 -14.25 8.49 -1.81
C ASP A 44 -15.56 9.29 -1.88
N GLN A 45 -16.52 8.97 -1.01
CA GLN A 45 -17.81 9.67 -0.91
C GLN A 45 -17.81 10.81 0.15
N ASP A 46 -16.74 10.94 0.94
CA ASP A 46 -16.64 11.99 1.96
C ASP A 46 -15.90 13.21 1.40
N ASP A 47 -16.65 14.31 1.22
CA ASP A 47 -16.08 15.57 0.73
C ASP A 47 -15.11 16.23 1.73
N ASN A 48 -15.14 15.83 3.00
CA ASN A 48 -14.18 16.30 4.00
C ASN A 48 -12.84 15.56 3.92
N CYS A 49 -12.80 14.38 3.34
CA CYS A 49 -11.57 13.64 3.10
C CYS A 49 -10.95 14.06 1.77
N ARG A 50 -9.71 14.52 1.78
CA ARG A 50 -8.95 14.93 0.59
C ARG A 50 -7.71 14.07 0.33
N SER A 51 -7.15 13.49 1.40
CA SER A 51 -6.00 12.57 1.31
C SER A 51 -6.10 11.49 2.38
N ILE A 52 -5.34 10.40 2.19
CA ILE A 52 -5.32 9.25 3.08
C ILE A 52 -3.88 8.93 3.44
N ILE A 53 -3.58 8.73 4.73
CA ILE A 53 -2.31 8.21 5.21
C ILE A 53 -2.53 6.78 5.67
N LEU A 54 -1.92 5.80 4.97
CA LEU A 54 -1.92 4.39 5.33
C LEU A 54 -0.62 4.06 6.06
N HIS A 55 -0.72 3.68 7.32
CA HIS A 55 0.42 3.35 8.16
C HIS A 55 0.15 2.12 9.04
N SER A 56 1.11 1.69 9.83
CA SER A 56 0.99 0.48 10.63
C SER A 56 1.59 0.63 12.00
N GLU A 57 1.05 -0.13 12.97
CA GLU A 57 1.61 -0.21 14.32
C GLU A 57 2.90 -1.06 14.33
N GLY A 58 3.84 -0.68 15.20
CA GLY A 58 5.03 -1.47 15.51
C GLY A 58 6.15 -1.39 14.49
N LYS A 59 6.85 -2.52 14.29
CA LYS A 59 8.14 -2.56 13.56
C LYS A 59 7.99 -2.56 12.04
N HIS A 60 6.99 -3.26 11.51
CA HIS A 60 6.84 -3.52 10.08
C HIS A 60 5.60 -2.83 9.52
N PHE A 61 5.66 -2.43 8.26
CA PHE A 61 4.49 -1.93 7.56
C PHE A 61 3.51 -3.08 7.28
N CYS A 62 3.93 -4.05 6.47
CA CYS A 62 3.16 -5.25 6.20
C CYS A 62 4.10 -6.34 5.64
N ALA A 63 4.21 -7.46 6.33
CA ALA A 63 5.13 -8.53 5.94
C ALA A 63 4.51 -9.57 4.97
N GLY A 64 3.29 -9.34 4.49
CA GLY A 64 2.62 -10.17 3.49
C GLY A 64 1.27 -10.72 3.95
N ALA A 65 0.77 -11.72 3.23
CA ALA A 65 -0.50 -12.37 3.55
C ALA A 65 -0.34 -13.47 4.62
N ASP A 66 -1.35 -13.59 5.47
CA ASP A 66 -1.50 -14.70 6.41
C ASP A 66 -2.46 -15.74 5.84
N PHE A 67 -1.88 -16.81 5.32
CA PHE A 67 -2.68 -17.92 4.78
C PHE A 67 -3.09 -18.95 5.84
N THR A 68 -2.64 -18.81 7.09
CA THR A 68 -2.96 -19.78 8.17
C THR A 68 -4.36 -19.61 8.70
N LYS A 69 -4.99 -18.44 8.52
CA LYS A 69 -6.32 -18.09 9.01
C LYS A 69 -7.45 -18.29 7.98
N SER A 70 -7.17 -18.81 6.78
CA SER A 70 -8.19 -18.94 5.76
C SER A 70 -9.22 -20.03 6.13
N ASN A 71 -10.48 -19.62 6.28
CA ASN A 71 -11.63 -20.53 6.44
C ASN A 71 -12.13 -21.11 5.09
N PHE A 72 -11.39 -20.91 4.02
CA PHE A 72 -11.77 -21.36 2.68
C PHE A 72 -11.54 -22.86 2.51
N LYS A 73 -12.44 -23.53 1.81
CA LYS A 73 -12.37 -24.98 1.54
C LYS A 73 -11.18 -25.36 0.64
N ASN A 74 -10.69 -24.40 -0.13
CA ASN A 74 -9.50 -24.57 -0.96
C ASN A 74 -8.72 -23.24 -1.10
N GLU A 75 -7.41 -23.35 -1.36
CA GLU A 75 -6.52 -22.19 -1.50
C GLU A 75 -6.92 -21.28 -2.67
N SER A 76 -7.44 -21.81 -3.76
CA SER A 76 -7.84 -21.04 -4.94
C SER A 76 -8.98 -20.07 -4.64
N GLU A 77 -9.97 -20.45 -3.84
CA GLU A 77 -11.06 -19.58 -3.41
C GLU A 77 -10.55 -18.46 -2.49
N ALA A 78 -9.62 -18.80 -1.58
CA ALA A 78 -9.00 -17.83 -0.69
C ALA A 78 -8.23 -16.75 -1.47
N TYR A 79 -7.46 -17.18 -2.49
CA TYR A 79 -6.72 -16.25 -3.36
C TYR A 79 -7.66 -15.36 -4.17
N SER A 80 -8.71 -15.94 -4.80
CA SER A 80 -9.68 -15.17 -5.58
C SER A 80 -10.33 -14.09 -4.73
N ALA A 81 -10.86 -14.45 -3.56
CA ALA A 81 -11.50 -13.51 -2.65
C ALA A 81 -10.55 -12.38 -2.21
N LEU A 82 -9.29 -12.69 -1.92
CA LEU A 82 -8.29 -11.70 -1.59
C LEU A 82 -8.02 -10.73 -2.74
N TYR A 83 -7.87 -11.25 -3.97
CA TYR A 83 -7.58 -10.41 -5.13
C TYR A 83 -8.74 -9.51 -5.53
N ASP A 84 -9.97 -9.97 -5.40
CA ASP A 84 -11.16 -9.15 -5.62
C ASP A 84 -11.15 -7.92 -4.70
N GLN A 85 -10.79 -8.11 -3.43
CA GLN A 85 -10.68 -7.00 -2.49
C GLN A 85 -9.46 -6.10 -2.79
N ALA A 86 -8.32 -6.69 -3.18
CA ALA A 86 -7.13 -5.93 -3.54
C ALA A 86 -7.38 -4.97 -4.72
N VAL A 87 -8.13 -5.41 -5.75
CA VAL A 87 -8.48 -4.57 -6.91
C VAL A 87 -9.26 -3.33 -6.50
N ARG A 88 -10.14 -3.43 -5.47
CA ARG A 88 -10.90 -2.29 -4.96
C ARG A 88 -9.99 -1.18 -4.44
N MET A 89 -8.87 -1.53 -3.79
CA MET A 89 -7.92 -0.54 -3.27
C MET A 89 -7.30 0.33 -4.37
N PHE A 90 -7.10 -0.23 -5.59
CA PHE A 90 -6.54 0.50 -6.72
C PHE A 90 -7.54 1.43 -7.42
N ARG A 91 -8.81 1.40 -7.03
CA ARG A 91 -9.89 2.23 -7.60
C ARG A 91 -10.19 3.49 -6.79
N THR A 92 -9.45 3.72 -5.72
CA THR A 92 -9.69 4.88 -4.86
C THR A 92 -9.47 6.20 -5.61
N LYS A 93 -10.30 7.20 -5.28
CA LYS A 93 -10.29 8.54 -5.89
C LYS A 93 -9.58 9.58 -5.03
N LYS A 94 -9.08 9.18 -3.89
CA LYS A 94 -8.32 10.04 -2.98
C LYS A 94 -6.86 9.61 -2.98
N PRO A 95 -5.90 10.54 -3.02
CA PRO A 95 -4.48 10.19 -2.95
C PRO A 95 -4.14 9.48 -1.64
N ILE A 96 -3.38 8.39 -1.74
CA ILE A 96 -2.92 7.60 -0.60
C ILE A 96 -1.41 7.78 -0.42
N ILE A 97 -1.00 8.02 0.82
CA ILE A 97 0.40 8.06 1.25
C ILE A 97 0.67 6.85 2.14
N ALA A 98 1.55 5.95 1.73
CA ALA A 98 1.99 4.82 2.56
C ALA A 98 3.24 5.18 3.38
N VAL A 99 3.17 5.00 4.69
CA VAL A 99 4.28 5.20 5.64
C VAL A 99 4.95 3.87 5.92
N VAL A 100 6.09 3.62 5.29
CA VAL A 100 6.77 2.32 5.31
C VAL A 100 7.95 2.33 6.27
N GLN A 101 7.69 2.10 7.56
CA GLN A 101 8.70 2.14 8.62
C GLN A 101 9.59 0.89 8.72
N GLY A 102 9.23 -0.20 8.01
CA GLY A 102 9.91 -1.48 8.11
C GLY A 102 9.63 -2.36 6.90
N ALA A 103 9.29 -3.64 7.10
CA ALA A 103 9.05 -4.57 6.00
C ALA A 103 7.74 -4.26 5.25
N ALA A 104 7.84 -4.20 3.92
CA ALA A 104 6.77 -4.26 2.93
C ALA A 104 7.13 -5.40 1.96
N VAL A 105 6.59 -6.60 2.19
CA VAL A 105 7.08 -7.83 1.55
C VAL A 105 5.93 -8.62 0.92
N GLY A 106 6.15 -9.15 -0.28
CA GLY A 106 5.13 -9.90 -1.01
C GLY A 106 3.87 -9.08 -1.24
N GLY A 107 2.73 -9.56 -0.76
CA GLY A 107 1.48 -8.80 -0.81
C GLY A 107 1.54 -7.49 -0.02
N GLY A 108 2.38 -7.39 1.03
CA GLY A 108 2.61 -6.14 1.75
C GLY A 108 3.31 -5.07 0.90
N LEU A 109 4.17 -5.48 -0.06
CA LEU A 109 4.65 -4.57 -1.10
C LEU A 109 3.50 -4.14 -2.01
N GLY A 110 2.59 -5.06 -2.36
CA GLY A 110 1.40 -4.74 -3.15
C GLY A 110 0.50 -3.71 -2.46
N VAL A 111 0.28 -3.83 -1.15
CA VAL A 111 -0.44 -2.83 -0.34
C VAL A 111 0.26 -1.47 -0.39
N ALA A 112 1.59 -1.43 -0.28
CA ALA A 112 2.36 -0.19 -0.41
C ALA A 112 2.30 0.41 -1.82
N LEU A 113 2.16 -0.43 -2.86
CA LEU A 113 2.03 -0.01 -4.26
C LEU A 113 0.60 0.40 -4.64
N ALA A 114 -0.39 0.09 -3.83
CA ALA A 114 -1.74 0.65 -3.98
C ALA A 114 -1.79 2.13 -3.56
N ALA A 115 -0.80 2.60 -2.81
CA ALA A 115 -0.64 4.02 -2.50
C ALA A 115 0.07 4.77 -3.63
N ASP A 116 -0.26 6.06 -3.80
CA ASP A 116 0.36 6.95 -4.77
C ASP A 116 1.78 7.32 -4.35
N PHE A 117 1.99 7.54 -3.06
CA PHE A 117 3.28 7.91 -2.48
C PHE A 117 3.71 6.94 -1.39
N ARG A 118 5.03 6.72 -1.28
CA ARG A 118 5.66 5.86 -0.27
C ARG A 118 6.77 6.63 0.44
N ILE A 119 6.64 6.79 1.75
CA ILE A 119 7.65 7.42 2.60
C ILE A 119 8.42 6.31 3.32
N ALA A 120 9.73 6.30 3.18
CA ALA A 120 10.60 5.27 3.72
C ALA A 120 11.65 5.84 4.68
N CYS A 121 12.24 4.96 5.49
CA CYS A 121 13.43 5.23 6.30
C CYS A 121 14.52 4.20 6.01
N MET A 122 15.69 4.32 6.60
CA MET A 122 16.82 3.38 6.40
C MET A 122 16.47 1.94 6.80
N GLU A 123 15.54 1.75 7.74
CA GLU A 123 15.06 0.47 8.22
C GLU A 123 14.03 -0.18 7.31
N SER A 124 13.45 0.55 6.36
CA SER A 124 12.47 0.02 5.42
C SER A 124 13.05 -1.11 4.57
N ARG A 125 12.24 -2.10 4.26
CA ARG A 125 12.62 -3.27 3.47
C ARG A 125 11.51 -3.61 2.49
N PHE A 126 11.83 -3.58 1.21
CA PHE A 126 10.90 -3.88 0.12
C PHE A 126 11.31 -5.15 -0.60
N SER A 127 10.38 -6.06 -0.85
CA SER A 127 10.67 -7.30 -1.59
C SER A 127 9.44 -7.89 -2.25
N ALA A 128 9.53 -8.22 -3.54
CA ALA A 128 8.54 -9.01 -4.28
C ALA A 128 8.96 -10.50 -4.26
N ASN A 129 8.86 -11.15 -3.09
CA ASN A 129 9.46 -12.45 -2.85
C ASN A 129 8.64 -13.67 -3.29
N PHE A 130 7.51 -13.48 -3.98
CA PHE A 130 6.61 -14.57 -4.38
C PHE A 130 7.32 -15.71 -5.13
N ALA A 131 8.16 -15.39 -6.12
CA ALA A 131 8.90 -16.39 -6.88
C ALA A 131 9.81 -17.27 -6.01
N LYS A 132 10.40 -16.71 -4.93
CA LYS A 132 11.19 -17.49 -3.95
C LYS A 132 10.36 -18.49 -3.15
N LEU A 133 9.05 -18.24 -3.04
CA LEU A 133 8.10 -19.11 -2.36
C LEU A 133 7.39 -20.08 -3.32
N GLY A 134 7.74 -20.03 -4.62
CA GLY A 134 7.13 -20.87 -5.64
C GLY A 134 5.76 -20.36 -6.14
N PHE A 135 5.41 -19.11 -5.83
CA PHE A 135 4.14 -18.51 -6.24
C PHE A 135 4.32 -17.53 -7.40
N HIS A 136 3.25 -17.38 -8.18
CA HIS A 136 3.10 -16.24 -9.08
C HIS A 136 2.96 -14.94 -8.28
N GLN A 137 3.43 -13.85 -8.87
CA GLN A 137 3.32 -12.52 -8.26
C GLN A 137 1.85 -12.15 -8.02
N GLY A 138 1.55 -11.66 -6.83
CA GLY A 138 0.21 -11.29 -6.41
C GLY A 138 0.04 -9.79 -6.17
N PHE A 139 -1.19 -9.40 -5.78
CA PHE A 139 -1.56 -8.05 -5.38
C PHE A 139 -1.21 -6.97 -6.44
N GLY A 140 -1.42 -7.27 -7.72
CA GLY A 140 -1.15 -6.33 -8.82
C GLY A 140 0.31 -5.96 -9.06
N THR A 141 1.28 -6.60 -8.37
CA THR A 141 2.70 -6.21 -8.44
C THR A 141 3.33 -6.38 -9.82
N THR A 142 2.79 -7.24 -10.69
CA THR A 142 3.25 -7.39 -12.09
C THR A 142 2.93 -6.18 -12.96
N ILE A 143 1.94 -5.39 -12.57
CA ILE A 143 1.50 -4.17 -13.27
C ILE A 143 2.05 -2.93 -12.59
N THR A 144 1.86 -2.82 -11.27
CA THR A 144 2.18 -1.61 -10.52
C THR A 144 3.68 -1.39 -10.35
N LEU A 145 4.45 -2.45 -10.07
CA LEU A 145 5.89 -2.31 -9.85
C LEU A 145 6.64 -1.81 -11.10
N PRO A 146 6.40 -2.34 -12.33
CA PRO A 146 7.02 -1.79 -13.55
C PRO A 146 6.69 -0.33 -13.82
N ARG A 147 5.49 0.13 -13.46
CA ARG A 147 5.09 1.55 -13.59
C ARG A 147 5.90 2.45 -12.68
N VAL A 148 6.28 1.98 -11.49
CA VAL A 148 7.00 2.76 -10.48
C VAL A 148 8.52 2.75 -10.71
N VAL A 149 9.12 1.56 -10.91
CA VAL A 149 10.60 1.42 -10.98
C VAL A 149 11.14 1.12 -12.38
N GLY A 150 10.27 1.13 -13.37
CA GLY A 150 10.61 0.74 -14.74
C GLY A 150 10.70 -0.79 -14.92
N PRO A 151 10.57 -1.27 -16.18
CA PRO A 151 10.41 -2.69 -16.47
C PRO A 151 11.62 -3.54 -16.08
N GLN A 152 12.84 -3.03 -16.24
CA GLN A 152 14.05 -3.81 -15.99
C GLN A 152 14.29 -4.02 -14.49
N MET A 153 14.07 -2.99 -13.67
CA MET A 153 14.21 -3.12 -12.22
C MET A 153 13.08 -3.95 -11.63
N ALA A 154 11.86 -3.80 -12.14
CA ALA A 154 10.74 -4.64 -11.76
C ALA A 154 11.03 -6.12 -12.06
N LYS A 155 11.53 -6.49 -13.25
CA LYS A 155 11.95 -7.87 -13.57
C LYS A 155 12.95 -8.40 -12.56
N LYS A 156 13.97 -7.61 -12.22
CA LYS A 156 14.95 -7.99 -11.19
C LYS A 156 14.26 -8.30 -9.87
N MET A 157 13.38 -7.42 -9.37
CA MET A 157 12.68 -7.61 -8.10
C MET A 157 11.73 -8.82 -8.14
N LEU A 158 10.92 -8.94 -9.20
CA LEU A 158 9.90 -9.99 -9.35
C LEU A 158 10.52 -11.39 -9.50
N LEU A 159 11.59 -11.52 -10.30
CA LEU A 159 12.20 -12.83 -10.58
C LEU A 159 13.17 -13.27 -9.49
N THR A 160 13.89 -12.36 -8.85
CA THR A 160 14.90 -12.71 -7.85
C THR A 160 14.39 -12.60 -6.42
N GLY A 161 13.27 -11.90 -6.18
CA GLY A 161 12.80 -11.59 -4.84
C GLY A 161 13.84 -10.87 -4.00
N VAL A 162 14.69 -10.03 -4.64
CA VAL A 162 15.69 -9.23 -3.93
C VAL A 162 15.02 -8.33 -2.89
N ARG A 163 15.69 -8.20 -1.75
CA ARG A 163 15.26 -7.32 -0.67
C ARG A 163 16.03 -6.01 -0.75
N LEU A 164 15.33 -4.92 -0.99
CA LEU A 164 15.89 -3.57 -1.04
C LEU A 164 15.73 -2.88 0.31
N LYS A 165 16.76 -2.16 0.75
CA LYS A 165 16.69 -1.24 1.89
C LYS A 165 15.99 0.07 1.46
N GLY A 166 15.57 0.90 2.43
CA GLY A 166 14.88 2.16 2.14
C GLY A 166 15.67 3.09 1.22
N ASN A 167 16.98 3.23 1.44
CA ASN A 167 17.83 4.06 0.58
C ASN A 167 18.00 3.48 -0.85
N GLU A 168 17.96 2.17 -1.01
CA GLU A 168 17.99 1.53 -2.33
C GLU A 168 16.65 1.71 -3.04
N ALA A 169 15.54 1.59 -2.30
CA ALA A 169 14.20 1.84 -2.80
C ALA A 169 14.02 3.30 -3.26
N PHE A 170 14.52 4.25 -2.48
CA PHE A 170 14.50 5.68 -2.84
C PHE A 170 15.29 5.96 -4.12
N LYS A 171 16.49 5.38 -4.27
CA LYS A 171 17.34 5.58 -5.46
C LYS A 171 16.70 5.10 -6.77
N ILE A 172 15.81 4.13 -6.72
CA ILE A 172 15.12 3.57 -7.90
C ILE A 172 13.70 4.10 -8.07
N GLY A 173 13.26 5.06 -7.26
CA GLY A 173 11.92 5.64 -7.30
C GLY A 173 10.82 4.74 -6.71
N LEU A 174 11.17 3.64 -6.02
CA LEU A 174 10.17 2.82 -5.32
C LEU A 174 9.65 3.52 -4.05
N ALA A 175 10.48 4.30 -3.39
CA ALA A 175 10.07 5.22 -2.34
C ALA A 175 10.25 6.66 -2.83
N ASP A 176 9.27 7.52 -2.57
CA ASP A 176 9.26 8.91 -3.01
C ASP A 176 10.06 9.81 -2.07
N PHE A 177 10.13 9.44 -0.80
CA PHE A 177 10.87 10.15 0.24
C PHE A 177 11.67 9.19 1.11
N LEU A 178 12.84 9.63 1.54
CA LEU A 178 13.69 8.94 2.51
C LEU A 178 13.99 9.91 3.65
N VAL A 179 13.49 9.59 4.84
CA VAL A 179 13.66 10.41 6.05
C VAL A 179 14.10 9.53 7.22
N ASP A 180 14.45 10.14 8.35
CA ASP A 180 14.68 9.41 9.58
C ASP A 180 13.38 8.75 10.08
N ARG A 181 13.50 7.62 10.78
CA ARG A 181 12.33 6.88 11.27
C ARG A 181 11.40 7.72 12.13
N SER A 182 11.93 8.64 12.93
CA SER A 182 11.17 9.58 13.75
C SER A 182 10.33 10.56 12.93
N ASP A 183 10.73 10.85 11.70
CA ASP A 183 10.15 11.90 10.87
C ASP A 183 9.19 11.37 9.80
N LEU A 184 9.01 10.04 9.74
CA LEU A 184 8.14 9.39 8.76
C LEU A 184 6.72 9.98 8.76
N MET A 185 6.11 10.12 9.93
CA MET A 185 4.73 10.64 10.04
C MET A 185 4.68 12.14 9.76
N ASN A 186 5.65 12.91 10.24
CA ASN A 186 5.75 14.34 9.96
C ASN A 186 5.83 14.59 8.44
N LYS A 187 6.63 13.79 7.73
CA LYS A 187 6.73 13.91 6.26
C LYS A 187 5.44 13.50 5.54
N ALA A 188 4.72 12.52 6.07
CA ALA A 188 3.42 12.13 5.52
C ALA A 188 2.36 13.23 5.73
N GLU A 189 2.35 13.85 6.89
CA GLU A 189 1.45 14.97 7.21
C GLU A 189 1.76 16.20 6.34
N GLU A 190 3.04 16.55 6.17
CA GLU A 190 3.48 17.63 5.25
C GLU A 190 2.96 17.38 3.81
N LEU A 191 3.17 16.18 3.28
CA LEU A 191 2.69 15.83 1.94
C LEU A 191 1.16 15.84 1.86
N ALA A 192 0.48 15.37 2.89
CA ALA A 192 -0.99 15.41 2.96
C ALA A 192 -1.52 16.86 2.95
N GLU A 193 -0.85 17.79 3.65
CA GLU A 193 -1.20 19.21 3.64
C GLU A 193 -1.04 19.81 2.23
N ASP A 194 0.06 19.49 1.53
CA ASP A 194 0.28 19.90 0.14
C ASP A 194 -0.85 19.40 -0.78
N LEU A 195 -1.21 18.11 -0.68
CA LEU A 195 -2.30 17.53 -1.44
C LEU A 195 -3.65 18.18 -1.11
N ASN A 196 -3.92 18.40 0.18
CA ASN A 196 -5.17 19.01 0.66
C ASN A 196 -5.33 20.48 0.23
N SER A 197 -4.23 21.18 -0.08
CA SER A 197 -4.24 22.53 -0.63
C SER A 197 -4.73 22.59 -2.08
N SER A 198 -4.71 21.47 -2.80
CA SER A 198 -5.14 21.36 -4.19
C SER A 198 -6.67 21.20 -4.28
N GLY A 199 -7.24 21.57 -5.43
CA GLY A 199 -8.67 21.41 -5.68
C GLY A 199 -9.07 19.91 -5.76
N PRO A 200 -10.05 19.43 -4.95
CA PRO A 200 -10.34 17.99 -4.85
C PRO A 200 -10.77 17.36 -6.18
N LEU A 201 -11.53 18.03 -7.01
CA LEU A 201 -11.91 17.53 -8.34
C LEU A 201 -10.72 17.42 -9.28
N GLY A 202 -9.77 18.35 -9.18
CA GLY A 202 -8.52 18.30 -9.95
C GLY A 202 -7.66 17.10 -9.54
N LEU A 203 -7.51 16.82 -8.25
CA LEU A 203 -6.80 15.64 -7.76
C LEU A 203 -7.44 14.34 -8.24
N GLN A 204 -8.76 14.22 -8.14
CA GLN A 204 -9.48 13.03 -8.62
C GLN A 204 -9.29 12.82 -10.12
N ALA A 205 -9.38 13.88 -10.93
CA ALA A 205 -9.14 13.80 -12.36
C ALA A 205 -7.70 13.36 -12.66
N CYS A 206 -6.70 13.91 -11.96
CA CYS A 206 -5.31 13.49 -12.12
C CYS A 206 -5.10 12.02 -11.77
N LEU A 207 -5.68 11.52 -10.67
CA LEU A 207 -5.58 10.11 -10.29
C LEU A 207 -6.23 9.20 -11.35
N LEU A 208 -7.41 9.54 -11.84
CA LEU A 208 -8.08 8.80 -12.90
C LEU A 208 -7.22 8.71 -14.16
N TYR A 209 -6.75 9.83 -14.69
CA TYR A 209 -5.93 9.86 -15.90
C TYR A 209 -4.57 9.19 -15.74
N THR A 210 -3.96 9.21 -14.55
CA THR A 210 -2.68 8.52 -14.32
C THR A 210 -2.85 7.02 -14.12
N SER A 211 -4.03 6.55 -13.68
CA SER A 211 -4.33 5.12 -13.56
C SER A 211 -4.82 4.52 -14.88
N ASP A 212 -5.67 5.23 -15.64
CA ASP A 212 -6.30 4.74 -16.88
C ASP A 212 -5.47 5.01 -18.15
N ALA A 213 -4.59 6.01 -18.16
CA ALA A 213 -3.75 6.34 -19.32
C ALA A 213 -2.86 5.18 -19.82
N ALA A 214 -2.81 4.05 -19.09
CA ALA A 214 -2.16 2.84 -19.55
C ALA A 214 -3.09 1.94 -20.37
N ASP A 215 -4.40 2.08 -20.25
CA ASP A 215 -5.38 1.31 -21.01
C ASP A 215 -5.66 1.94 -22.38
N ASP A 216 -5.46 3.26 -22.51
CA ASP A 216 -5.62 4.01 -23.77
C ASP A 216 -4.43 3.85 -24.73
N LEU A 217 -3.35 3.19 -24.32
CA LEU A 217 -2.15 2.95 -25.13
C LEU A 217 -2.08 1.51 -25.69
N LEU A 218 -3.12 0.71 -25.50
CA LEU A 218 -3.30 -0.63 -26.07
C LEU A 218 -4.41 -0.62 -27.11
#